data_fa537b2e1934f785d84c5da3b9390c46
#
_entry.id   fa537b2e1934f785d84c5da3b9390c46
#
_cell.length_a   1.000
_cell.length_b   1.000
_cell.length_c   1.000
_cell.angle_alpha   90.00
_cell.angle_beta   90.00
_cell.angle_gamma   90.00
#
_symmetry.space_group_name_H-M   'P 1'
#
loop_
_entity.id
_entity.type
_entity.pdbx_description
1 polymer ?
#
loop_
_entity_poly.entity_id
_entity_poly.type
_entity_poly.pdbx_seq_one_letter_code
_entity_poly.pdbx_strand_id
1 'polypeptide(L)'
;MKIRLAALPLVLLLASCTSPTGKSAAPLPAGSKTAVDYFDNTGRTDVLSGGVRRIPITTPKGTFNVWTKRVGNNPTLKVLLLHGGPGATHEGFEAFDSYFPAAGIEYYYYDQLGSAYSDQPDEPELWAIPRFVDEVEQVRLALGLTRENFVLYGQSWGGILGIEYALAHGENLKGLVISNMMSSIPAYNEYAKTVLMPAMDPAVLEEILALEARKEYESPRYMELLIPSFYTEHFLRMPFADWPDPMLRTLAKINRSIYVPMQGPSEMGASGKLERWDRSGDLGRIAAPTLVIGAQHDTMDPKHMEWMATQFPHGRFLLCPNGGHAALYDDQQIYFTGLLAFL
;
A
#
# COMPACT_ATOMS: atom_id res chain seq x y z
N MET A 1 37.33 -6.32 -68.33
CA MET A 1 38.21 -6.29 -67.17
C MET A 1 37.56 -7.18 -66.11
N LYS A 2 38.06 -8.43 -65.94
CA LYS A 2 37.45 -9.46 -65.08
C LYS A 2 38.03 -9.31 -63.68
N ILE A 3 37.22 -9.00 -62.66
CA ILE A 3 37.62 -8.94 -61.26
C ILE A 3 37.32 -10.36 -60.67
N ARG A 4 38.38 -11.02 -60.18
CA ARG A 4 38.29 -12.29 -59.46
C ARG A 4 37.97 -12.01 -57.98
N LEU A 5 36.90 -12.60 -57.44
CA LEU A 5 36.66 -12.66 -56.02
C LEU A 5 37.50 -13.79 -55.42
N ALA A 6 38.32 -13.47 -54.43
CA ALA A 6 39.02 -14.44 -53.58
C ALA A 6 38.15 -14.79 -52.37
N ALA A 7 37.91 -16.09 -52.19
CA ALA A 7 37.22 -16.61 -51.02
C ALA A 7 38.21 -16.79 -49.84
N LEU A 8 37.88 -16.18 -48.68
CA LEU A 8 38.56 -16.44 -47.41
C LEU A 8 37.83 -17.59 -46.67
N PRO A 9 38.54 -18.52 -46.07
CA PRO A 9 37.91 -19.56 -45.27
C PRO A 9 37.54 -19.02 -43.84
N LEU A 10 36.30 -19.25 -43.44
CA LEU A 10 35.78 -18.97 -42.11
C LEU A 10 36.25 -20.07 -41.16
N VAL A 11 37.14 -19.75 -40.23
CA VAL A 11 37.55 -20.63 -39.14
C VAL A 11 36.53 -20.52 -38.01
N LEU A 12 35.70 -21.55 -37.76
CA LEU A 12 34.84 -21.67 -36.60
C LEU A 12 35.69 -22.00 -35.35
N LEU A 13 35.85 -21.04 -34.45
CA LEU A 13 36.32 -21.31 -33.09
C LEU A 13 35.13 -21.77 -32.23
N LEU A 14 35.07 -23.03 -31.90
CA LEU A 14 34.18 -23.62 -30.89
C LEU A 14 34.70 -23.22 -29.50
N ALA A 15 34.12 -22.21 -28.88
CA ALA A 15 34.32 -21.88 -27.48
C ALA A 15 33.50 -22.85 -26.61
N SER A 16 34.19 -23.73 -25.88
CA SER A 16 33.57 -24.59 -24.88
C SER A 16 33.11 -23.77 -23.68
N CYS A 17 31.81 -23.52 -23.55
CA CYS A 17 31.22 -22.97 -22.34
C CYS A 17 31.21 -24.06 -21.25
N THR A 18 32.14 -24.00 -20.30
CA THR A 18 32.02 -24.73 -19.03
C THR A 18 31.00 -23.98 -18.15
N SER A 19 29.87 -24.65 -17.92
CA SER A 19 28.85 -24.15 -16.97
C SER A 19 29.42 -24.11 -15.55
N PRO A 20 29.22 -23.01 -14.78
CA PRO A 20 29.58 -23.03 -13.38
C PRO A 20 28.64 -23.98 -12.63
N THR A 21 29.24 -24.89 -11.87
CA THR A 21 28.56 -25.82 -10.97
C THR A 21 27.69 -25.01 -10.00
N GLY A 22 26.36 -25.18 -10.14
CA GLY A 22 25.37 -24.53 -9.28
C GLY A 22 25.60 -24.88 -7.80
N LYS A 23 25.72 -23.88 -6.97
CA LYS A 23 25.58 -24.05 -5.51
C LYS A 23 24.16 -24.54 -5.26
N SER A 24 24.06 -25.72 -4.65
CA SER A 24 22.80 -26.26 -4.13
C SER A 24 22.12 -25.23 -3.25
N ALA A 25 20.89 -24.89 -3.56
CA ALA A 25 20.05 -24.05 -2.69
C ALA A 25 19.93 -24.73 -1.32
N ALA A 26 20.09 -23.95 -0.25
CA ALA A 26 19.88 -24.44 1.11
C ALA A 26 18.46 -25.00 1.24
N PRO A 27 18.26 -26.10 2.00
CA PRO A 27 16.92 -26.65 2.21
C PRO A 27 16.04 -25.62 2.92
N LEU A 28 14.80 -25.43 2.45
CA LEU A 28 13.79 -24.62 3.09
C LEU A 28 13.55 -25.14 4.53
N PRO A 29 13.28 -24.25 5.50
CA PRO A 29 13.02 -24.67 6.87
C PRO A 29 11.83 -25.62 6.92
N ALA A 30 11.98 -26.70 7.69
CA ALA A 30 10.93 -27.68 7.91
C ALA A 30 9.72 -27.00 8.54
N GLY A 31 8.60 -26.91 7.78
CA GLY A 31 7.37 -26.23 8.19
C GLY A 31 6.75 -25.33 7.12
N SER A 32 7.45 -25.04 6.01
CA SER A 32 6.83 -24.36 4.89
C SER A 32 5.83 -25.28 4.20
N LYS A 33 4.58 -24.82 4.04
CA LYS A 33 3.63 -25.48 3.14
C LYS A 33 4.28 -25.63 1.76
N THR A 34 4.11 -26.78 1.11
CA THR A 34 4.59 -26.98 -0.25
C THR A 34 3.87 -25.99 -1.18
N ALA A 35 4.51 -25.59 -2.27
CA ALA A 35 3.88 -24.72 -3.27
C ALA A 35 2.54 -25.30 -3.79
N VAL A 36 2.41 -26.62 -3.80
CA VAL A 36 1.18 -27.33 -4.18
C VAL A 36 0.04 -27.04 -3.18
N ASP A 37 0.33 -27.06 -1.87
CA ASP A 37 -0.68 -26.76 -0.83
C ASP A 37 -1.11 -25.28 -0.87
N TYR A 38 -0.19 -24.39 -1.18
CA TYR A 38 -0.49 -22.95 -1.28
C TYR A 38 -1.49 -22.63 -2.40
N PHE A 39 -1.42 -23.32 -3.51
CA PHE A 39 -2.33 -23.13 -4.65
C PHE A 39 -3.49 -24.13 -4.67
N ASP A 40 -3.63 -24.98 -3.63
CA ASP A 40 -4.77 -25.87 -3.51
C ASP A 40 -6.04 -25.08 -3.23
N ASN A 41 -6.98 -25.12 -4.18
CA ASN A 41 -8.27 -24.46 -4.11
C ASN A 41 -9.42 -25.40 -3.74
N THR A 42 -9.14 -26.63 -3.29
CA THR A 42 -10.17 -27.60 -2.87
C THR A 42 -11.08 -26.99 -1.78
N GLY A 43 -12.38 -27.04 -2.01
CA GLY A 43 -13.39 -26.46 -1.10
C GLY A 43 -13.56 -24.94 -1.18
N ARG A 44 -12.84 -24.25 -2.07
CA ARG A 44 -13.01 -22.81 -2.31
C ARG A 44 -14.12 -22.56 -3.33
N THR A 45 -15.01 -21.58 -3.04
CA THR A 45 -16.15 -21.23 -3.90
C THR A 45 -15.81 -20.18 -4.98
N ASP A 46 -14.64 -19.57 -4.89
CA ASP A 46 -14.16 -18.49 -5.77
C ASP A 46 -13.19 -18.97 -6.89
N VAL A 47 -13.08 -20.27 -7.11
CA VAL A 47 -12.12 -20.85 -8.08
C VAL A 47 -12.40 -20.41 -9.50
N LEU A 48 -13.66 -20.46 -9.93
CA LEU A 48 -14.05 -20.07 -11.30
C LEU A 48 -13.86 -18.59 -11.60
N SER A 49 -13.85 -17.74 -10.56
CA SER A 49 -13.62 -16.31 -10.68
C SER A 49 -12.16 -15.91 -10.42
N GLY A 50 -11.23 -16.88 -10.31
CA GLY A 50 -9.82 -16.61 -10.05
C GLY A 50 -9.56 -15.97 -8.68
N GLY A 51 -10.38 -16.31 -7.67
CA GLY A 51 -10.30 -15.74 -6.32
C GLY A 51 -11.11 -14.45 -6.12
N VAL A 52 -11.71 -13.92 -7.18
CA VAL A 52 -12.52 -12.68 -7.12
C VAL A 52 -13.86 -12.94 -6.47
N ARG A 53 -14.26 -12.05 -5.56
CA ARG A 53 -15.60 -11.98 -4.97
C ARG A 53 -16.11 -10.54 -4.98
N ARG A 54 -17.39 -10.37 -5.29
CA ARG A 54 -18.12 -9.13 -5.02
C ARG A 54 -18.92 -9.34 -3.75
N ILE A 55 -18.60 -8.61 -2.70
CA ILE A 55 -19.17 -8.75 -1.37
C ILE A 55 -20.21 -7.65 -1.20
N PRO A 56 -21.50 -7.99 -0.99
CA PRO A 56 -22.49 -7.00 -0.66
C PRO A 56 -22.24 -6.45 0.75
N ILE A 57 -22.22 -5.14 0.86
CA ILE A 57 -22.14 -4.41 2.12
C ILE A 57 -23.39 -3.56 2.31
N THR A 58 -23.87 -3.46 3.53
CA THR A 58 -24.98 -2.59 3.91
C THR A 58 -24.44 -1.25 4.38
N THR A 59 -25.01 -0.17 3.88
CA THR A 59 -24.68 1.21 4.28
C THR A 59 -25.95 1.98 4.62
N PRO A 60 -25.85 3.18 5.23
CA PRO A 60 -27.02 4.05 5.44
C PRO A 60 -27.75 4.47 4.16
N LYS A 61 -27.12 4.31 2.99
CA LYS A 61 -27.66 4.68 1.67
C LYS A 61 -28.09 3.45 0.83
N GLY A 62 -28.06 2.26 1.40
CA GLY A 62 -28.43 1.02 0.72
C GLY A 62 -27.29 0.00 0.67
N THR A 63 -27.50 -1.02 -0.15
CA THR A 63 -26.53 -2.11 -0.34
C THR A 63 -25.70 -1.86 -1.59
N PHE A 64 -24.38 -1.95 -1.44
CA PHE A 64 -23.40 -1.84 -2.53
C PHE A 64 -22.49 -3.05 -2.52
N ASN A 65 -21.78 -3.29 -3.62
CA ASN A 65 -20.81 -4.37 -3.70
C ASN A 65 -19.39 -3.83 -3.67
N VAL A 66 -18.56 -4.42 -2.82
CA VAL A 66 -17.12 -4.18 -2.83
C VAL A 66 -16.39 -5.38 -3.45
N TRP A 67 -15.29 -5.10 -4.15
CA TRP A 67 -14.50 -6.09 -4.85
C TRP A 67 -13.34 -6.56 -3.99
N THR A 68 -13.14 -7.89 -3.94
CA THR A 68 -11.97 -8.52 -3.34
C THR A 68 -11.40 -9.59 -4.26
N LYS A 69 -10.09 -9.85 -4.15
CA LYS A 69 -9.43 -10.98 -4.82
C LYS A 69 -8.51 -11.68 -3.84
N ARG A 70 -8.77 -12.97 -3.61
CA ARG A 70 -7.92 -13.85 -2.83
C ARG A 70 -6.74 -14.37 -3.66
N VAL A 71 -5.55 -14.37 -3.08
CA VAL A 71 -4.37 -15.05 -3.62
C VAL A 71 -3.86 -16.04 -2.58
N GLY A 72 -3.62 -17.28 -3.00
CA GLY A 72 -3.10 -18.34 -2.16
C GLY A 72 -4.15 -19.05 -1.28
N ASN A 73 -3.63 -19.95 -0.44
CA ASN A 73 -4.41 -20.73 0.52
C ASN A 73 -3.57 -20.96 1.78
N ASN A 74 -3.94 -20.26 2.89
CA ASN A 74 -3.32 -20.47 4.19
C ASN A 74 -4.39 -20.36 5.31
N PRO A 75 -4.65 -21.45 6.07
CA PRO A 75 -5.68 -21.41 7.11
C PRO A 75 -5.29 -20.57 8.33
N THR A 76 -4.00 -20.32 8.57
CA THR A 76 -3.48 -19.71 9.80
C THR A 76 -2.90 -18.32 9.63
N LEU A 77 -2.68 -17.88 8.39
CA LEU A 77 -2.14 -16.55 8.11
C LEU A 77 -2.78 -15.96 6.85
N LYS A 78 -3.61 -14.96 7.06
CA LYS A 78 -4.37 -14.26 6.02
C LYS A 78 -4.24 -12.76 6.20
N VAL A 79 -3.87 -12.05 5.15
CA VAL A 79 -3.68 -10.60 5.19
C VAL A 79 -4.74 -9.92 4.32
N LEU A 80 -5.51 -9.00 4.90
CA LEU A 80 -6.38 -8.08 4.14
C LEU A 80 -5.63 -6.78 3.91
N LEU A 81 -5.52 -6.34 2.66
CA LEU A 81 -4.77 -5.15 2.25
C LEU A 81 -5.71 -3.96 2.09
N LEU A 82 -5.58 -2.95 2.96
CA LEU A 82 -6.30 -1.69 2.89
C LEU A 82 -5.45 -0.66 2.13
N HIS A 83 -5.90 -0.30 0.92
CA HIS A 83 -5.22 0.71 0.11
C HIS A 83 -5.35 2.12 0.69
N GLY A 84 -4.45 3.00 0.24
CA GLY A 84 -4.40 4.41 0.59
C GLY A 84 -5.41 5.28 -0.16
N GLY A 85 -5.13 6.55 -0.23
CA GLY A 85 -5.96 7.60 -0.78
C GLY A 85 -6.55 8.48 0.33
N PRO A 86 -7.83 8.36 0.72
CA PRO A 86 -8.86 7.39 0.30
C PRO A 86 -9.26 7.47 -1.18
N GLY A 87 -9.86 6.40 -1.69
CA GLY A 87 -10.29 6.35 -3.09
C GLY A 87 -9.20 5.92 -4.08
N ALA A 88 -8.02 5.44 -3.62
CA ALA A 88 -7.03 4.77 -4.46
C ALA A 88 -7.50 3.36 -4.86
N THR A 89 -6.61 2.48 -5.28
CA THR A 89 -6.96 1.13 -5.74
C THR A 89 -6.00 0.08 -5.19
N HIS A 90 -6.42 -1.20 -5.21
CA HIS A 90 -5.56 -2.33 -4.82
C HIS A 90 -4.28 -2.45 -5.68
N GLU A 91 -4.26 -1.89 -6.89
CA GLU A 91 -3.15 -2.04 -7.84
C GLU A 91 -1.82 -1.57 -7.25
N GLY A 92 -1.83 -0.54 -6.39
CA GLY A 92 -0.65 -0.09 -5.66
C GLY A 92 0.03 -1.16 -4.81
N PHE A 93 -0.62 -2.30 -4.58
CA PHE A 93 -0.09 -3.42 -3.80
C PHE A 93 0.38 -4.61 -4.65
N GLU A 94 0.42 -4.51 -5.97
CA GLU A 94 0.83 -5.66 -6.81
C GLU A 94 2.28 -6.13 -6.54
N ALA A 95 3.13 -5.31 -5.92
CA ALA A 95 4.44 -5.74 -5.45
C ALA A 95 4.38 -6.91 -4.45
N PHE A 96 3.27 -7.10 -3.72
CA PHE A 96 3.06 -8.21 -2.79
C PHE A 96 3.08 -9.58 -3.50
N ASP A 97 2.67 -9.63 -4.78
CA ASP A 97 2.69 -10.86 -5.60
C ASP A 97 4.10 -11.44 -5.74
N SER A 98 5.14 -10.62 -5.62
CA SER A 98 6.53 -11.04 -5.70
C SER A 98 7.09 -11.65 -4.40
N TYR A 99 6.39 -11.49 -3.27
CA TYR A 99 6.91 -11.86 -1.95
C TYR A 99 6.00 -12.83 -1.19
N PHE A 100 4.71 -12.55 -1.10
CA PHE A 100 3.77 -13.29 -0.27
C PHE A 100 3.55 -14.74 -0.71
N PRO A 101 3.45 -15.06 -2.01
CA PRO A 101 3.33 -16.45 -2.46
C PRO A 101 4.51 -17.32 -2.03
N ALA A 102 5.74 -16.82 -2.15
CA ALA A 102 6.94 -17.55 -1.73
C ALA A 102 7.00 -17.78 -0.20
N ALA A 103 6.39 -16.88 0.58
CA ALA A 103 6.24 -17.01 2.04
C ALA A 103 5.01 -17.86 2.45
N GLY A 104 4.19 -18.31 1.49
CA GLY A 104 2.99 -19.10 1.76
C GLY A 104 1.86 -18.31 2.44
N ILE A 105 1.80 -16.99 2.29
CA ILE A 105 0.84 -16.11 2.91
C ILE A 105 -0.39 -15.97 2.02
N GLU A 106 -1.59 -16.33 2.52
CA GLU A 106 -2.85 -15.99 1.86
C GLU A 106 -3.16 -14.51 2.06
N TYR A 107 -3.49 -13.79 0.98
CA TYR A 107 -3.82 -12.39 1.08
C TYR A 107 -4.97 -12.00 0.18
N TYR A 108 -5.58 -10.86 0.51
CA TYR A 108 -6.75 -10.33 -0.17
C TYR A 108 -6.46 -8.92 -0.65
N TYR A 109 -6.48 -8.72 -1.95
CA TYR A 109 -6.70 -7.41 -2.53
C TYR A 109 -8.15 -7.00 -2.27
N TYR A 110 -8.35 -5.74 -2.02
CA TYR A 110 -9.65 -5.17 -1.70
C TYR A 110 -9.74 -3.74 -2.22
N ASP A 111 -10.72 -3.46 -3.05
CA ASP A 111 -11.10 -2.10 -3.41
C ASP A 111 -12.24 -1.65 -2.49
N GLN A 112 -11.99 -0.60 -1.69
CA GLN A 112 -12.99 -0.02 -0.81
C GLN A 112 -14.13 0.59 -1.63
N LEU A 113 -15.31 0.77 -1.05
CA LEU A 113 -16.45 1.39 -1.74
C LEU A 113 -16.05 2.75 -2.32
N GLY A 114 -16.38 2.95 -3.59
CA GLY A 114 -15.98 4.13 -4.35
C GLY A 114 -14.65 3.99 -5.09
N SER A 115 -13.96 2.85 -4.96
CA SER A 115 -12.65 2.60 -5.58
C SER A 115 -12.75 1.54 -6.67
N ALA A 116 -12.00 1.74 -7.75
CA ALA A 116 -11.74 0.80 -8.86
C ALA A 116 -12.92 -0.14 -9.22
N TYR A 117 -12.84 -1.43 -8.86
CA TYR A 117 -13.83 -2.44 -9.24
C TYR A 117 -15.01 -2.57 -8.27
N SER A 118 -15.01 -1.84 -7.16
CA SER A 118 -16.16 -1.71 -6.27
C SER A 118 -17.22 -0.78 -6.85
N ASP A 119 -18.45 -0.85 -6.32
CA ASP A 119 -19.49 0.09 -6.69
C ASP A 119 -19.05 1.52 -6.32
N GLN A 120 -19.43 2.49 -7.14
CA GLN A 120 -19.01 3.89 -6.99
C GLN A 120 -20.24 4.81 -6.88
N PRO A 121 -20.92 4.81 -5.72
CA PRO A 121 -22.08 5.66 -5.52
C PRO A 121 -21.69 7.13 -5.45
N ASP A 122 -22.54 8.00 -5.98
CA ASP A 122 -22.42 9.46 -5.80
C ASP A 122 -23.15 9.88 -4.51
N GLU A 123 -22.59 9.47 -3.36
CA GLU A 123 -23.16 9.67 -2.02
C GLU A 123 -22.11 10.20 -1.06
N PRO A 124 -21.83 11.52 -1.05
CA PRO A 124 -20.75 12.11 -0.25
C PRO A 124 -20.85 11.86 1.26
N GLU A 125 -22.04 11.55 1.78
CA GLU A 125 -22.25 11.21 3.20
C GLU A 125 -21.63 9.85 3.57
N LEU A 126 -21.39 8.97 2.59
CA LEU A 126 -20.73 7.69 2.80
C LEU A 126 -19.21 7.85 3.07
N TRP A 127 -18.64 9.00 2.74
CA TRP A 127 -17.21 9.24 2.92
C TRP A 127 -16.93 9.70 4.34
N ALA A 128 -16.98 8.75 5.28
CA ALA A 128 -16.73 8.97 6.72
C ALA A 128 -16.05 7.74 7.33
N ILE A 129 -15.10 7.97 8.24
CA ILE A 129 -14.29 6.91 8.89
C ILE A 129 -15.17 5.79 9.48
N PRO A 130 -16.22 6.06 10.29
CA PRO A 130 -17.02 4.98 10.88
C PRO A 130 -17.68 4.07 9.84
N ARG A 131 -18.10 4.63 8.70
CA ARG A 131 -18.69 3.85 7.62
C ARG A 131 -17.66 2.91 6.97
N PHE A 132 -16.41 3.38 6.77
CA PHE A 132 -15.34 2.53 6.25
C PHE A 132 -14.93 1.44 7.26
N VAL A 133 -14.93 1.73 8.55
CA VAL A 133 -14.69 0.72 9.61
C VAL A 133 -15.74 -0.38 9.56
N ASP A 134 -17.02 -0.01 9.47
CA ASP A 134 -18.14 -0.96 9.34
C ASP A 134 -18.03 -1.79 8.05
N GLU A 135 -17.61 -1.19 6.93
CA GLU A 135 -17.34 -1.88 5.67
C GLU A 135 -16.25 -2.95 5.85
N VAL A 136 -15.12 -2.62 6.49
CA VAL A 136 -14.02 -3.58 6.74
C VAL A 136 -14.53 -4.76 7.57
N GLU A 137 -15.38 -4.52 8.59
CA GLU A 137 -15.95 -5.59 9.40
C GLU A 137 -16.88 -6.51 8.59
N GLN A 138 -17.72 -5.94 7.72
CA GLN A 138 -18.58 -6.73 6.83
C GLN A 138 -17.74 -7.57 5.85
N VAL A 139 -16.68 -7.01 5.29
CA VAL A 139 -15.73 -7.72 4.41
C VAL A 139 -15.02 -8.84 5.17
N ARG A 140 -14.52 -8.57 6.39
CA ARG A 140 -13.89 -9.58 7.25
C ARG A 140 -14.81 -10.79 7.49
N LEU A 141 -16.07 -10.52 7.86
CA LEU A 141 -17.07 -11.56 8.09
C LEU A 141 -17.33 -12.39 6.83
N ALA A 142 -17.52 -11.72 5.68
CA ALA A 142 -17.78 -12.38 4.41
C ALA A 142 -16.61 -13.25 3.93
N LEU A 143 -15.36 -12.87 4.27
CA LEU A 143 -14.15 -13.63 3.94
C LEU A 143 -13.81 -14.71 4.98
N GLY A 144 -14.52 -14.78 6.11
CA GLY A 144 -14.28 -15.74 7.19
C GLY A 144 -12.91 -15.52 7.86
N LEU A 145 -12.49 -14.25 8.02
CA LEU A 145 -11.27 -13.89 8.71
C LEU A 145 -11.53 -13.86 10.22
N THR A 146 -10.66 -14.49 11.00
CA THR A 146 -10.82 -14.63 12.46
C THR A 146 -9.54 -14.27 13.19
N ARG A 147 -9.61 -14.08 14.50
CA ARG A 147 -8.44 -13.78 15.34
C ARG A 147 -7.27 -14.75 15.15
N GLU A 148 -7.56 -16.00 14.80
CA GLU A 148 -6.54 -17.04 14.64
C GLU A 148 -5.71 -16.88 13.36
N ASN A 149 -6.24 -16.13 12.37
CA ASN A 149 -5.60 -16.04 11.05
C ASN A 149 -5.54 -14.62 10.45
N PHE A 150 -6.21 -13.64 11.02
CA PHE A 150 -6.43 -12.34 10.39
C PHE A 150 -5.38 -11.30 10.77
N VAL A 151 -4.56 -10.90 9.82
CA VAL A 151 -3.72 -9.71 9.90
C VAL A 151 -4.31 -8.63 9.00
N LEU A 152 -4.50 -7.44 9.56
CA LEU A 152 -4.93 -6.25 8.83
C LEU A 152 -3.70 -5.43 8.46
N TYR A 153 -3.52 -5.16 7.19
CA TYR A 153 -2.47 -4.30 6.67
C TYR A 153 -3.10 -3.04 6.08
N GLY A 154 -2.61 -1.88 6.48
CA GLY A 154 -3.06 -0.59 5.95
C GLY A 154 -1.91 0.34 5.63
N GLN A 155 -1.90 0.89 4.40
CA GLN A 155 -0.93 1.89 3.97
C GLN A 155 -1.59 3.24 3.82
N SER A 156 -0.93 4.33 4.28
CA SER A 156 -1.45 5.69 4.15
C SER A 156 -2.85 5.81 4.78
N TRP A 157 -3.86 6.28 4.08
CA TRP A 157 -5.26 6.24 4.53
C TRP A 157 -5.67 4.86 5.07
N GLY A 158 -5.22 3.77 4.43
CA GLY A 158 -5.44 2.41 4.94
C GLY A 158 -4.86 2.20 6.35
N GLY A 159 -3.81 2.93 6.73
CA GLY A 159 -3.26 2.94 8.10
C GLY A 159 -4.17 3.65 9.09
N ILE A 160 -4.78 4.79 8.73
CA ILE A 160 -5.85 5.43 9.52
C ILE A 160 -6.99 4.45 9.75
N LEU A 161 -7.47 3.84 8.67
CA LEU A 161 -8.58 2.88 8.72
C LEU A 161 -8.22 1.65 9.57
N GLY A 162 -6.96 1.17 9.49
CA GLY A 162 -6.44 0.07 10.31
C GLY A 162 -6.42 0.41 11.79
N ILE A 163 -6.00 1.62 12.19
CA ILE A 163 -6.04 2.09 13.58
C ILE A 163 -7.48 2.16 14.07
N GLU A 164 -8.39 2.78 13.34
CA GLU A 164 -9.79 2.91 13.73
C GLU A 164 -10.48 1.54 13.83
N TYR A 165 -10.20 0.63 12.89
CA TYR A 165 -10.69 -0.73 12.95
C TYR A 165 -10.16 -1.47 14.19
N ALA A 166 -8.87 -1.35 14.50
CA ALA A 166 -8.27 -1.99 15.66
C ALA A 166 -8.81 -1.44 17.00
N LEU A 167 -9.18 -0.17 17.04
CA LEU A 167 -9.83 0.43 18.22
C LEU A 167 -11.27 -0.04 18.40
N ALA A 168 -11.99 -0.33 17.33
CA ALA A 168 -13.38 -0.77 17.34
C ALA A 168 -13.54 -2.30 17.43
N HIS A 169 -12.65 -3.07 16.80
CA HIS A 169 -12.77 -4.52 16.57
C HIS A 169 -11.43 -5.25 16.78
N GLY A 170 -10.54 -4.74 17.63
CA GLY A 170 -9.18 -5.27 17.81
C GLY A 170 -9.14 -6.72 18.31
N GLU A 171 -10.22 -7.20 18.94
CA GLU A 171 -10.36 -8.59 19.37
C GLU A 171 -10.36 -9.58 18.19
N ASN A 172 -10.68 -9.13 16.98
CA ASN A 172 -10.68 -9.95 15.77
C ASN A 172 -9.31 -10.06 15.10
N LEU A 173 -8.32 -9.26 15.56
CA LEU A 173 -7.02 -9.18 14.91
C LEU A 173 -6.01 -10.17 15.51
N LYS A 174 -5.32 -10.91 14.64
CA LYS A 174 -4.07 -11.62 14.94
C LYS A 174 -2.88 -10.67 14.94
N GLY A 175 -2.91 -9.63 14.09
CA GLY A 175 -1.89 -8.60 13.99
C GLY A 175 -2.36 -7.42 13.16
N LEU A 176 -1.67 -6.30 13.32
CA LEU A 176 -1.91 -5.05 12.59
C LEU A 176 -0.59 -4.58 11.97
N VAL A 177 -0.65 -4.13 10.72
CA VAL A 177 0.48 -3.44 10.05
C VAL A 177 0.00 -2.06 9.63
N ILE A 178 0.70 -1.03 10.09
CA ILE A 178 0.49 0.37 9.71
C ILE A 178 1.70 0.79 8.91
N SER A 179 1.52 1.02 7.63
CA SER A 179 2.60 1.37 6.70
C SER A 179 2.47 2.82 6.25
N ASN A 180 3.55 3.57 6.43
CA ASN A 180 3.67 4.93 5.93
C ASN A 180 2.48 5.82 6.34
N MET A 181 2.15 5.80 7.65
CA MET A 181 1.07 6.60 8.23
C MET A 181 1.34 6.95 9.67
N MET A 182 1.06 8.20 10.03
CA MET A 182 1.13 8.74 11.38
C MET A 182 -0.20 8.51 12.12
N SER A 183 -0.18 8.61 13.45
CA SER A 183 -1.38 8.54 14.30
C SER A 183 -2.12 9.88 14.44
N SER A 184 -1.63 10.95 13.80
CA SER A 184 -2.15 12.31 13.94
C SER A 184 -1.97 13.09 12.64
N ILE A 185 -3.07 13.55 12.05
CA ILE A 185 -3.05 14.47 10.89
C ILE A 185 -2.57 15.87 11.29
N PRO A 186 -2.91 16.44 12.46
CA PRO A 186 -2.28 17.67 12.90
C PRO A 186 -0.74 17.60 12.95
N ALA A 187 -0.17 16.49 13.44
CA ALA A 187 1.27 16.29 13.45
C ALA A 187 1.85 16.12 12.03
N TYR A 188 1.14 15.43 11.14
CA TYR A 188 1.50 15.33 9.72
C TYR A 188 1.53 16.71 9.05
N ASN A 189 0.50 17.52 9.25
CA ASN A 189 0.42 18.88 8.70
C ASN A 189 1.55 19.78 9.23
N GLU A 190 1.90 19.64 10.50
CA GLU A 190 3.01 20.39 11.09
C GLU A 190 4.36 19.97 10.47
N TYR A 191 4.59 18.65 10.29
CA TYR A 191 5.80 18.16 9.62
C TYR A 191 5.89 18.62 8.16
N ALA A 192 4.81 18.53 7.41
CA ALA A 192 4.76 19.02 6.03
C ALA A 192 5.11 20.52 5.96
N LYS A 193 4.52 21.34 6.84
CA LYS A 193 4.70 22.79 6.87
C LYS A 193 6.09 23.22 7.35
N THR A 194 6.65 22.53 8.35
CA THR A 194 7.90 22.98 9.01
C THR A 194 9.14 22.30 8.48
N VAL A 195 9.03 21.14 7.82
CA VAL A 195 10.16 20.36 7.32
C VAL A 195 10.13 20.22 5.80
N LEU A 196 9.02 19.71 5.23
CA LEU A 196 9.01 19.34 3.81
C LEU A 196 8.85 20.56 2.90
N MET A 197 7.86 21.40 3.13
CA MET A 197 7.62 22.60 2.31
C MET A 197 8.81 23.57 2.30
N PRO A 198 9.49 23.88 3.43
CA PRO A 198 10.67 24.74 3.42
C PRO A 198 11.88 24.19 2.66
N ALA A 199 11.92 22.89 2.39
CA ALA A 199 12.96 22.26 1.58
C ALA A 199 12.75 22.39 0.06
N MET A 200 11.53 22.78 -0.36
CA MET A 200 11.20 23.00 -1.77
C MET A 200 11.77 24.32 -2.29
N ASP A 201 11.86 24.45 -3.62
CA ASP A 201 12.11 25.74 -4.25
C ASP A 201 10.98 26.74 -3.87
N PRO A 202 11.29 27.92 -3.29
CA PRO A 202 10.28 28.84 -2.81
C PRO A 202 9.30 29.33 -3.89
N ALA A 203 9.77 29.53 -5.13
CA ALA A 203 8.91 30.01 -6.21
C ALA A 203 7.95 28.89 -6.69
N VAL A 204 8.42 27.65 -6.71
CA VAL A 204 7.58 26.48 -7.03
C VAL A 204 6.53 26.27 -5.94
N LEU A 205 6.92 26.33 -4.67
CA LEU A 205 5.98 26.22 -3.54
C LEU A 205 4.91 27.31 -3.58
N GLU A 206 5.30 28.59 -3.82
CA GLU A 206 4.37 29.70 -3.94
C GLU A 206 3.33 29.47 -5.05
N GLU A 207 3.76 28.99 -6.22
CA GLU A 207 2.87 28.68 -7.35
C GLU A 207 1.90 27.54 -7.01
N ILE A 208 2.39 26.45 -6.38
CA ILE A 208 1.54 25.32 -5.93
C ILE A 208 0.46 25.83 -4.96
N LEU A 209 0.86 26.55 -3.90
CA LEU A 209 -0.08 27.07 -2.89
C LEU A 209 -1.08 28.06 -3.49
N ALA A 210 -0.67 28.85 -4.49
CA ALA A 210 -1.58 29.75 -5.21
C ALA A 210 -2.61 28.97 -6.05
N LEU A 211 -2.23 27.87 -6.68
CA LEU A 211 -3.16 26.97 -7.40
C LEU A 211 -4.15 26.31 -6.42
N GLU A 212 -3.69 25.84 -5.26
CA GLU A 212 -4.54 25.26 -4.22
C GLU A 212 -5.54 26.27 -3.66
N ALA A 213 -5.10 27.49 -3.37
CA ALA A 213 -5.97 28.58 -2.89
C ALA A 213 -7.10 28.91 -3.87
N ARG A 214 -6.84 28.78 -5.18
CA ARG A 214 -7.85 28.96 -6.25
C ARG A 214 -8.64 27.69 -6.56
N LYS A 215 -8.34 26.56 -5.88
CA LYS A 215 -8.90 25.22 -6.14
C LYS A 215 -8.62 24.73 -7.57
N GLU A 216 -7.49 25.13 -8.15
CA GLU A 216 -7.07 24.77 -9.50
C GLU A 216 -6.19 23.49 -9.53
N TYR A 217 -6.39 22.58 -8.58
CA TYR A 217 -5.64 21.33 -8.45
C TYR A 217 -6.01 20.24 -9.49
N GLU A 218 -6.99 20.50 -10.36
CA GLU A 218 -7.26 19.72 -11.56
C GLU A 218 -6.48 20.24 -12.79
N SER A 219 -5.79 21.38 -12.66
CA SER A 219 -4.96 21.92 -13.72
C SER A 219 -3.75 21.01 -13.98
N PRO A 220 -3.37 20.70 -15.24
CA PRO A 220 -2.12 20.00 -15.55
C PRO A 220 -0.90 20.64 -14.90
N ARG A 221 -0.86 21.97 -14.80
CA ARG A 221 0.23 22.73 -14.20
C ARG A 221 0.47 22.36 -12.74
N TYR A 222 -0.58 22.02 -12.00
CA TYR A 222 -0.45 21.59 -10.61
C TYR A 222 0.41 20.33 -10.46
N MET A 223 0.13 19.31 -11.26
CA MET A 223 0.91 18.06 -11.23
C MET A 223 2.30 18.21 -11.89
N GLU A 224 2.44 19.07 -12.90
CA GLU A 224 3.74 19.41 -13.49
C GLU A 224 4.72 20.03 -12.50
N LEU A 225 4.20 20.76 -11.51
CA LEU A 225 4.99 21.32 -10.43
C LEU A 225 5.22 20.28 -9.30
N LEU A 226 4.15 19.62 -8.87
CA LEU A 226 4.14 18.78 -7.67
C LEU A 226 4.96 17.50 -7.85
N ILE A 227 4.87 16.84 -9.02
CA ILE A 227 5.59 15.58 -9.26
C ILE A 227 7.09 15.77 -9.13
N PRO A 228 7.78 16.65 -9.89
CA PRO A 228 9.23 16.73 -9.85
C PRO A 228 9.78 17.44 -8.61
N SER A 229 8.98 18.25 -7.89
CA SER A 229 9.48 19.03 -6.76
C SER A 229 9.13 18.44 -5.39
N PHE A 230 8.21 17.48 -5.33
CA PHE A 230 7.76 16.89 -4.08
C PHE A 230 7.57 15.37 -4.17
N TYR A 231 6.86 14.87 -5.19
CA TYR A 231 6.52 13.44 -5.24
C TYR A 231 7.71 12.55 -5.55
N THR A 232 8.65 12.96 -6.40
CA THR A 232 9.89 12.22 -6.66
C THR A 232 10.88 12.25 -5.49
N GLU A 233 10.67 13.11 -4.49
CA GLU A 233 11.50 13.19 -3.29
C GLU A 233 10.87 12.45 -2.09
N HIS A 234 9.52 12.51 -1.95
CA HIS A 234 8.85 12.10 -0.73
C HIS A 234 7.78 11.01 -0.92
N PHE A 235 7.18 10.91 -2.12
CA PHE A 235 6.14 9.92 -2.38
C PHE A 235 6.72 8.63 -2.94
N LEU A 236 7.43 8.69 -4.07
CA LEU A 236 8.12 7.55 -4.69
C LEU A 236 9.46 8.02 -5.26
N ARG A 237 10.55 7.66 -4.57
CA ARG A 237 11.90 8.22 -4.77
C ARG A 237 12.63 7.61 -5.95
N MET A 238 12.13 7.91 -7.13
CA MET A 238 12.74 7.60 -8.42
C MET A 238 12.25 8.60 -9.47
N PRO A 239 12.96 8.75 -10.61
CA PRO A 239 12.48 9.57 -11.71
C PRO A 239 11.07 9.15 -12.11
N PHE A 240 10.18 10.10 -12.39
CA PHE A 240 8.78 9.81 -12.71
C PHE A 240 8.62 8.85 -13.91
N ALA A 241 9.55 8.91 -14.88
CA ALA A 241 9.55 8.01 -16.04
C ALA A 241 9.80 6.52 -15.68
N ASP A 242 10.39 6.28 -14.50
CA ASP A 242 10.72 4.93 -14.00
C ASP A 242 9.69 4.40 -12.99
N TRP A 243 8.63 5.17 -12.72
CA TRP A 243 7.62 4.74 -11.77
C TRP A 243 6.95 3.44 -12.23
N PRO A 244 6.79 2.46 -11.32
CA PRO A 244 6.18 1.18 -11.65
C PRO A 244 4.74 1.34 -12.15
N ASP A 245 4.39 0.57 -13.18
CA ASP A 245 3.05 0.57 -13.77
C ASP A 245 1.90 0.44 -12.73
N PRO A 246 1.98 -0.42 -11.68
CA PRO A 246 0.93 -0.47 -10.67
C PRO A 246 0.73 0.86 -9.93
N MET A 247 1.79 1.61 -9.67
CA MET A 247 1.69 2.94 -9.05
C MET A 247 1.08 3.97 -9.99
N LEU A 248 1.46 3.96 -11.27
CA LEU A 248 0.85 4.84 -12.27
C LEU A 248 -0.65 4.55 -12.44
N ARG A 249 -1.03 3.26 -12.44
CA ARG A 249 -2.45 2.84 -12.57
C ARG A 249 -3.29 3.25 -11.37
N THR A 250 -2.79 3.05 -10.14
CA THR A 250 -3.53 3.44 -8.93
C THR A 250 -3.71 4.95 -8.85
N LEU A 251 -2.69 5.73 -9.20
CA LEU A 251 -2.78 7.20 -9.23
C LEU A 251 -3.74 7.70 -10.32
N ALA A 252 -3.72 7.09 -11.51
CA ALA A 252 -4.61 7.45 -12.61
C ALA A 252 -6.09 7.15 -12.32
N LYS A 253 -6.37 6.18 -11.43
CA LYS A 253 -7.72 5.72 -11.07
C LYS A 253 -8.22 6.26 -9.74
N ILE A 254 -7.44 7.08 -9.04
CA ILE A 254 -7.86 7.62 -7.75
C ILE A 254 -9.19 8.36 -7.88
N ASN A 255 -10.17 8.00 -7.05
CA ASN A 255 -11.47 8.66 -7.04
C ASN A 255 -11.38 10.02 -6.33
N ARG A 256 -11.21 11.09 -7.11
CA ARG A 256 -11.05 12.44 -6.57
C ARG A 256 -12.28 12.97 -5.85
N SER A 257 -13.48 12.43 -6.13
CA SER A 257 -14.71 12.79 -5.39
C SER A 257 -14.70 12.25 -3.95
N ILE A 258 -13.79 11.32 -3.63
CA ILE A 258 -13.51 10.84 -2.27
C ILE A 258 -12.22 11.47 -1.74
N TYR A 259 -11.13 11.41 -2.53
CA TYR A 259 -9.81 11.85 -2.13
C TYR A 259 -9.81 13.31 -1.66
N VAL A 260 -10.23 14.23 -2.53
CA VAL A 260 -10.18 15.67 -2.23
C VAL A 260 -11.02 16.06 -1.02
N PRO A 261 -12.29 15.62 -0.86
CA PRO A 261 -13.07 15.96 0.33
C PRO A 261 -12.55 15.36 1.63
N MET A 262 -11.88 14.21 1.58
CA MET A 262 -11.36 13.54 2.78
C MET A 262 -9.92 13.95 3.10
N GLN A 263 -9.00 13.81 2.15
CA GLN A 263 -7.57 14.09 2.33
C GLN A 263 -7.23 15.56 2.03
N GLY A 264 -7.64 16.07 0.91
CA GLY A 264 -7.20 17.34 0.33
C GLY A 264 -6.64 17.15 -1.07
N PRO A 265 -6.02 18.18 -1.68
CA PRO A 265 -5.61 18.14 -3.07
C PRO A 265 -4.38 17.29 -3.36
N SER A 266 -3.50 17.05 -2.36
CA SER A 266 -2.18 16.41 -2.52
C SER A 266 -1.68 15.72 -1.25
N GLU A 267 -0.45 15.18 -1.31
CA GLU A 267 0.28 14.62 -0.17
C GLU A 267 1.16 15.68 0.55
N MET A 268 0.92 16.97 0.33
CA MET A 268 1.61 18.06 1.06
C MET A 268 0.91 18.43 2.38
N GLY A 269 0.16 17.51 2.95
CA GLY A 269 -0.66 17.69 4.14
C GLY A 269 -2.10 17.27 3.87
N ALA A 270 -2.96 17.34 4.89
CA ALA A 270 -4.37 17.02 4.77
C ALA A 270 -5.25 18.19 5.22
N SER A 271 -6.18 18.60 4.35
CA SER A 271 -7.09 19.74 4.56
C SER A 271 -8.57 19.37 4.45
N GLY A 272 -8.86 18.07 4.22
CA GLY A 272 -10.24 17.58 4.11
C GLY A 272 -10.83 17.14 5.45
N LYS A 273 -11.80 16.23 5.41
CA LYS A 273 -12.47 15.70 6.62
C LYS A 273 -11.49 15.07 7.62
N LEU A 274 -10.30 14.64 7.17
CA LEU A 274 -9.26 14.03 8.01
C LEU A 274 -8.41 15.06 8.77
N GLU A 275 -8.47 16.35 8.45
CA GLU A 275 -7.59 17.40 8.97
C GLU A 275 -7.40 17.38 10.51
N ARG A 276 -8.43 16.97 11.24
CA ARG A 276 -8.41 16.97 12.72
C ARG A 276 -8.31 15.58 13.32
N TRP A 277 -8.10 14.55 12.49
CA TRP A 277 -8.00 13.18 12.98
C TRP A 277 -6.72 12.99 13.80
N ASP A 278 -6.88 12.52 15.04
CA ASP A 278 -5.77 12.24 15.96
C ASP A 278 -6.15 11.07 16.89
N ARG A 279 -5.33 10.03 16.90
CA ARG A 279 -5.44 8.84 17.77
C ARG A 279 -4.18 8.60 18.58
N SER A 280 -3.30 9.58 18.67
CA SER A 280 -2.03 9.47 19.40
C SER A 280 -2.23 9.01 20.87
N GLY A 281 -3.31 9.47 21.52
CA GLY A 281 -3.64 9.09 22.90
C GLY A 281 -4.35 7.73 23.04
N ASP A 282 -4.79 7.12 21.93
CA ASP A 282 -5.59 5.89 21.96
C ASP A 282 -4.78 4.62 21.63
N LEU A 283 -3.55 4.74 21.10
CA LEU A 283 -2.75 3.63 20.59
C LEU A 283 -2.50 2.53 21.64
N GLY A 284 -2.35 2.92 22.91
CA GLY A 284 -2.18 1.98 24.03
C GLY A 284 -3.36 1.02 24.27
N ARG A 285 -4.52 1.27 23.65
CA ARG A 285 -5.71 0.42 23.71
C ARG A 285 -5.69 -0.72 22.70
N ILE A 286 -4.80 -0.65 21.69
CA ILE A 286 -4.69 -1.67 20.63
C ILE A 286 -3.77 -2.79 21.13
N ALA A 287 -4.37 -3.89 21.59
CA ALA A 287 -3.65 -5.02 22.18
C ALA A 287 -3.06 -5.99 21.12
N ALA A 288 -3.47 -5.90 19.87
CA ALA A 288 -2.93 -6.74 18.81
C ALA A 288 -1.44 -6.42 18.56
N PRO A 289 -0.58 -7.44 18.31
CA PRO A 289 0.77 -7.19 17.82
C PRO A 289 0.74 -6.25 16.61
N THR A 290 1.51 -5.15 16.68
CA THR A 290 1.46 -4.09 15.67
C THR A 290 2.85 -3.80 15.10
N LEU A 291 2.97 -3.81 13.79
CA LEU A 291 4.14 -3.30 13.07
C LEU A 291 3.83 -1.93 12.48
N VAL A 292 4.65 -0.95 12.81
CA VAL A 292 4.67 0.36 12.12
C VAL A 292 5.83 0.35 11.16
N ILE A 293 5.57 0.59 9.88
CA ILE A 293 6.58 0.75 8.84
C ILE A 293 6.64 2.22 8.46
N GLY A 294 7.81 2.83 8.58
CA GLY A 294 8.08 4.20 8.16
C GLY A 294 9.25 4.26 7.19
N ALA A 295 9.39 5.37 6.51
CA ALA A 295 10.50 5.59 5.60
C ALA A 295 11.19 6.94 5.88
N GLN A 296 12.52 6.99 5.62
CA GLN A 296 13.34 8.14 5.98
C GLN A 296 12.95 9.42 5.25
N HIS A 297 12.44 9.29 4.04
CA HIS A 297 12.13 10.43 3.16
C HIS A 297 10.63 10.56 2.88
N ASP A 298 9.80 9.91 3.71
CA ASP A 298 8.35 9.89 3.59
C ASP A 298 7.71 11.30 3.69
N THR A 299 6.51 11.45 3.19
CA THR A 299 5.64 12.57 3.52
C THR A 299 5.23 12.57 5.00
N MET A 300 5.31 11.42 5.66
CA MET A 300 5.06 11.20 7.10
C MET A 300 6.35 11.33 7.90
N ASP A 301 6.32 11.97 9.09
CA ASP A 301 7.50 12.08 9.95
C ASP A 301 7.97 10.70 10.46
N PRO A 302 9.15 10.20 10.05
CA PRO A 302 9.67 8.92 10.52
C PRO A 302 9.88 8.86 12.03
N LYS A 303 10.19 9.99 12.67
CA LYS A 303 10.34 10.07 14.14
C LYS A 303 9.01 9.91 14.86
N HIS A 304 7.93 10.46 14.30
CA HIS A 304 6.59 10.25 14.83
C HIS A 304 6.17 8.78 14.67
N MET A 305 6.46 8.16 13.54
CA MET A 305 6.13 6.74 13.31
C MET A 305 6.94 5.81 14.24
N GLU A 306 8.22 6.12 14.50
CA GLU A 306 9.03 5.40 15.49
C GLU A 306 8.45 5.56 16.89
N TRP A 307 8.14 6.80 17.31
CA TRP A 307 7.46 7.08 18.58
C TRP A 307 6.11 6.36 18.66
N MET A 308 5.30 6.42 17.63
CA MET A 308 3.99 5.76 17.55
C MET A 308 4.10 4.25 17.83
N ALA A 309 5.13 3.58 17.30
CA ALA A 309 5.36 2.16 17.58
C ALA A 309 5.60 1.87 19.05
N THR A 310 6.17 2.80 19.81
CA THR A 310 6.39 2.64 21.26
C THR A 310 5.11 2.80 22.08
N GLN A 311 4.04 3.35 21.52
CA GLN A 311 2.78 3.56 22.20
C GLN A 311 1.88 2.31 22.20
N PHE A 312 2.10 1.37 21.27
CA PHE A 312 1.38 0.10 21.26
C PHE A 312 1.97 -0.87 22.29
N PRO A 313 1.14 -1.63 23.04
CA PRO A 313 1.61 -2.64 24.00
C PRO A 313 2.57 -3.67 23.39
N HIS A 314 2.38 -4.01 22.12
CA HIS A 314 3.17 -4.97 21.36
C HIS A 314 3.63 -4.37 20.01
N GLY A 315 4.08 -3.11 20.05
CA GLY A 315 4.51 -2.38 18.87
C GLY A 315 5.93 -2.72 18.46
N ARG A 316 6.18 -2.70 17.16
CA ARG A 316 7.50 -2.79 16.53
C ARG A 316 7.62 -1.72 15.46
N PHE A 317 8.82 -1.22 15.23
CA PHE A 317 9.11 -0.26 14.18
C PHE A 317 10.06 -0.86 13.14
N LEU A 318 9.77 -0.60 11.87
CA LEU A 318 10.65 -0.87 10.73
C LEU A 318 10.90 0.43 10.00
N LEU A 319 12.17 0.86 9.91
CA LEU A 319 12.56 1.99 9.08
C LEU A 319 13.06 1.52 7.71
N CYS A 320 12.53 2.10 6.65
CA CYS A 320 13.04 1.99 5.28
C CYS A 320 13.94 3.21 5.00
N PRO A 321 15.28 3.08 5.10
CA PRO A 321 16.19 4.24 5.11
C PRO A 321 16.30 4.95 3.77
N ASN A 322 15.96 4.28 2.67
CA ASN A 322 16.03 4.86 1.33
C ASN A 322 14.64 5.21 0.76
N GLY A 323 13.57 4.81 1.43
CA GLY A 323 12.21 4.90 0.94
C GLY A 323 11.54 6.25 1.19
N GLY A 324 10.50 6.50 0.36
CA GLY A 324 9.49 7.52 0.53
C GLY A 324 8.15 6.94 1.01
N HIS A 325 7.04 7.59 0.68
CA HIS A 325 5.68 7.16 1.04
C HIS A 325 5.28 5.80 0.44
N ALA A 326 5.85 5.45 -0.71
CA ALA A 326 5.69 4.16 -1.36
C ALA A 326 6.91 3.24 -1.15
N ALA A 327 7.39 3.12 0.10
CA ALA A 327 8.58 2.33 0.46
C ALA A 327 8.52 0.86 0.03
N LEU A 328 7.34 0.32 -0.18
CA LEU A 328 7.14 -1.01 -0.78
C LEU A 328 7.67 -1.13 -2.22
N TYR A 329 8.02 0.00 -2.86
CA TYR A 329 8.64 0.06 -4.20
C TYR A 329 10.07 0.57 -4.15
N ASP A 330 10.33 1.72 -3.51
CA ASP A 330 11.63 2.40 -3.56
C ASP A 330 12.64 1.91 -2.49
N ASP A 331 12.18 1.16 -1.47
CA ASP A 331 13.05 0.42 -0.53
C ASP A 331 12.55 -1.04 -0.31
N GLN A 332 12.16 -1.66 -1.40
CA GLN A 332 11.39 -2.91 -1.47
C GLN A 332 12.03 -4.06 -0.67
N GLN A 333 13.36 -4.23 -0.75
CA GLN A 333 14.04 -5.33 -0.09
C GLN A 333 13.96 -5.24 1.44
N ILE A 334 14.20 -4.05 2.01
CA ILE A 334 14.11 -3.82 3.47
C ILE A 334 12.67 -3.92 3.91
N TYR A 335 11.77 -3.32 3.15
CA TYR A 335 10.34 -3.32 3.42
C TYR A 335 9.78 -4.75 3.57
N PHE A 336 9.91 -5.58 2.53
CA PHE A 336 9.35 -6.93 2.56
C PHE A 336 10.11 -7.88 3.48
N THR A 337 11.43 -7.74 3.64
CA THR A 337 12.18 -8.54 4.63
C THR A 337 11.65 -8.29 6.05
N GLY A 338 11.45 -7.03 6.43
CA GLY A 338 10.93 -6.68 7.76
C GLY A 338 9.47 -7.06 7.95
N LEU A 339 8.63 -6.85 6.93
CA LEU A 339 7.22 -7.25 6.96
C LEU A 339 7.06 -8.76 7.12
N LEU A 340 7.79 -9.55 6.33
CA LEU A 340 7.76 -11.02 6.41
C LEU A 340 8.29 -11.55 7.75
N ALA A 341 9.26 -10.88 8.36
CA ALA A 341 9.77 -11.24 9.68
C ALA A 341 8.77 -10.93 10.83
N PHE A 342 7.81 -10.05 10.58
CA PHE A 342 6.72 -9.76 11.52
C PHE A 342 5.57 -10.75 11.38
N LEU A 343 5.18 -11.11 10.16
CA LEU A 343 4.10 -12.04 9.84
C LEU A 343 4.45 -13.49 10.20
#